data_71713cf49a5bab8ae0d02cabe53f5249
#
_entry.id   71713cf49a5bab8ae0d02cabe53f5249
#
_cell.length_a   1.000
_cell.length_b   1.000
_cell.length_c   1.000
_cell.angle_alpha   90.00
_cell.angle_beta   90.00
_cell.angle_gamma   90.00
#
_symmetry.space_group_name_H-M   'P 1'
#
loop_
_entity.id
_entity.type
_entity.pdbx_description
1 polymer ?
#
loop_
_entity_poly.entity_id
_entity_poly.type
_entity_poly.pdbx_seq_one_letter_code
_entity_poly.pdbx_strand_id
1 'polypeptide(L)'
;MKYIKYFLTPILIFSINIESQNNAIGEVDLGSASNSEAFNHIKKMIGEWKGKLYQANGTVVDTYSNFRLVSNGNSIIETLIEDGIEMVTTYSDKDGELVVKHYCALGTEPMFAVASLDGNSLKLKSDPTPGYHPKHHNYVESIGWTFDATDSNKVRVDASLHLDGVLQDQYSLIERVN
;
A
#
# COMPACT_ATOMS: atom_id res chain seq x y z
N MET A 1 2.51 30.01 -59.98
CA MET A 1 3.37 29.09 -59.20
C MET A 1 3.01 29.22 -57.74
N LYS A 2 2.37 28.20 -57.16
CA LYS A 2 2.00 28.17 -55.74
C LYS A 2 3.08 27.39 -54.98
N TYR A 3 3.75 28.05 -54.04
CA TYR A 3 4.74 27.41 -53.16
C TYR A 3 4.02 26.72 -51.98
N ILE A 4 4.10 25.39 -51.93
CA ILE A 4 3.63 24.59 -50.78
C ILE A 4 4.77 24.60 -49.75
N LYS A 5 4.51 25.24 -48.59
CA LYS A 5 5.42 25.19 -47.44
C LYS A 5 5.13 23.91 -46.65
N TYR A 6 6.08 22.97 -46.63
CA TYR A 6 6.05 21.82 -45.75
C TYR A 6 6.48 22.26 -44.35
N PHE A 7 5.54 22.17 -43.38
CA PHE A 7 5.86 22.29 -41.97
C PHE A 7 6.36 20.93 -41.49
N LEU A 8 7.66 20.84 -41.20
CA LEU A 8 8.22 19.68 -40.46
C LEU A 8 7.93 19.89 -38.97
N THR A 9 7.04 19.09 -38.45
CA THR A 9 6.82 18.98 -36.99
C THR A 9 7.94 18.12 -36.39
N PRO A 10 8.70 18.57 -35.38
CA PRO A 10 9.70 17.73 -34.74
C PRO A 10 9.00 16.67 -33.92
N ILE A 11 9.27 15.41 -34.22
CA ILE A 11 8.88 14.26 -33.39
C ILE A 11 9.81 14.28 -32.17
N LEU A 12 9.28 14.64 -31.01
CA LEU A 12 9.98 14.46 -29.73
C LEU A 12 9.96 12.94 -29.40
N ILE A 13 11.10 12.31 -29.57
CA ILE A 13 11.33 10.94 -29.11
C ILE A 13 11.59 11.03 -27.61
N PHE A 14 10.58 10.70 -26.79
CA PHE A 14 10.78 10.43 -25.38
C PHE A 14 11.55 9.13 -25.24
N SER A 15 12.81 9.21 -24.84
CA SER A 15 13.59 8.06 -24.42
C SER A 15 13.04 7.60 -23.07
N ILE A 16 12.28 6.51 -23.07
CA ILE A 16 11.93 5.80 -21.83
C ILE A 16 13.22 5.15 -21.36
N ASN A 17 13.84 5.71 -20.33
CA ASN A 17 14.90 5.01 -19.60
C ASN A 17 14.23 3.84 -18.87
N ILE A 18 14.27 2.66 -19.46
CA ILE A 18 14.02 1.40 -18.75
C ILE A 18 15.26 1.21 -17.89
N GLU A 19 15.17 1.56 -16.60
CA GLU A 19 16.17 1.11 -15.62
C GLU A 19 16.19 -0.41 -15.70
N SER A 20 17.29 -0.94 -16.19
CA SER A 20 17.58 -2.38 -16.16
C SER A 20 17.64 -2.77 -14.68
N GLN A 21 16.62 -3.47 -14.20
CA GLN A 21 16.71 -4.11 -12.88
C GLN A 21 17.90 -5.07 -12.93
N ASN A 22 18.86 -4.87 -12.03
CA ASN A 22 19.94 -5.82 -11.84
C ASN A 22 19.33 -7.14 -11.36
N ASN A 23 19.33 -8.16 -12.22
CA ASN A 23 18.80 -9.49 -11.89
C ASN A 23 19.84 -10.36 -11.19
N ALA A 24 20.88 -9.77 -10.59
CA ALA A 24 21.92 -10.50 -9.89
C ALA A 24 22.46 -9.74 -8.68
N ILE A 25 22.86 -10.47 -7.65
CA ILE A 25 23.69 -9.98 -6.54
C ILE A 25 25.03 -10.68 -6.66
N GLY A 26 26.04 -9.96 -7.15
CA GLY A 26 27.32 -10.57 -7.52
C GLY A 26 27.13 -11.62 -8.60
N GLU A 27 27.46 -12.88 -8.33
CA GLU A 27 27.31 -14.02 -9.26
C GLU A 27 25.97 -14.78 -9.05
N VAL A 28 25.10 -14.31 -8.14
CA VAL A 28 23.83 -14.97 -7.84
C VAL A 28 22.73 -14.38 -8.71
N ASP A 29 22.24 -15.14 -9.66
CA ASP A 29 21.06 -14.78 -10.45
C ASP A 29 19.82 -14.72 -9.56
N LEU A 30 19.09 -13.58 -9.66
CA LEU A 30 17.81 -13.40 -9.01
C LEU A 30 16.71 -13.80 -9.97
N GLY A 31 15.87 -14.74 -9.56
CA GLY A 31 14.68 -15.11 -10.34
C GLY A 31 13.71 -13.92 -10.48
N SER A 32 12.83 -14.01 -11.46
CA SER A 32 11.71 -13.06 -11.58
C SER A 32 10.68 -13.28 -10.47
N ALA A 33 10.21 -12.19 -9.88
CA ALA A 33 9.10 -12.25 -8.92
C ALA A 33 7.80 -12.69 -9.61
N SER A 34 7.18 -13.74 -9.06
CA SER A 34 5.83 -14.15 -9.44
C SER A 34 4.91 -13.81 -8.26
N ASN A 35 4.03 -12.82 -8.44
CA ASN A 35 3.24 -12.27 -7.34
C ASN A 35 1.77 -12.66 -7.45
N SER A 36 1.13 -12.89 -6.29
CA SER A 36 -0.31 -13.10 -6.18
C SER A 36 -1.12 -11.89 -6.67
N GLU A 37 -2.39 -12.11 -6.93
CA GLU A 37 -3.32 -11.04 -7.33
C GLU A 37 -3.43 -9.98 -6.21
N ALA A 38 -3.48 -10.41 -4.95
CA ALA A 38 -3.53 -9.52 -3.80
C ALA A 38 -2.26 -8.66 -3.65
N PHE A 39 -1.07 -9.25 -3.85
CA PHE A 39 0.17 -8.48 -3.85
C PHE A 39 0.22 -7.47 -5.02
N ASN A 40 -0.24 -7.88 -6.21
CA ASN A 40 -0.34 -6.98 -7.36
C ASN A 40 -1.36 -5.86 -7.12
N HIS A 41 -2.39 -6.09 -6.29
CA HIS A 41 -3.30 -5.04 -5.87
C HIS A 41 -2.59 -3.98 -5.01
N ILE A 42 -1.78 -4.40 -4.00
CA ILE A 42 -0.98 -3.48 -3.18
C ILE A 42 0.10 -2.76 -4.00
N LYS A 43 0.66 -3.35 -5.05
CA LYS A 43 1.57 -2.64 -5.97
C LYS A 43 0.98 -1.36 -6.56
N LYS A 44 -0.34 -1.24 -6.68
CA LYS A 44 -1.01 -0.01 -7.12
C LYS A 44 -0.77 1.15 -6.15
N MET A 45 -0.44 0.84 -4.88
CA MET A 45 -0.13 1.84 -3.86
C MET A 45 1.31 2.38 -3.95
N ILE A 46 2.21 1.79 -4.73
CA ILE A 46 3.61 2.25 -4.81
C ILE A 46 3.68 3.75 -5.10
N GLY A 47 4.46 4.47 -4.29
CA GLY A 47 4.61 5.92 -4.29
C GLY A 47 4.13 6.56 -2.99
N GLU A 48 3.99 7.87 -3.02
CA GLU A 48 3.63 8.68 -1.86
C GLU A 48 2.15 9.07 -1.89
N TRP A 49 1.54 9.05 -0.72
CA TRP A 49 0.13 9.37 -0.49
C TRP A 49 -0.01 10.28 0.71
N LYS A 50 -0.95 11.21 0.66
CA LYS A 50 -1.28 12.11 1.77
C LYS A 50 -2.77 12.33 1.88
N GLY A 51 -3.24 12.61 3.08
CA GLY A 51 -4.65 12.90 3.32
C GLY A 51 -5.00 13.09 4.78
N LYS A 52 -6.18 12.66 5.14
CA LYS A 52 -6.73 12.78 6.50
C LYS A 52 -7.23 11.44 6.99
N LEU A 53 -6.93 11.15 8.24
CA LEU A 53 -7.50 10.07 9.02
C LEU A 53 -8.67 10.62 9.85
N TYR A 54 -9.81 9.96 9.75
CA TYR A 54 -11.05 10.24 10.49
C TYR A 54 -11.26 9.13 11.52
N GLN A 55 -11.04 9.46 12.78
CA GLN A 55 -11.17 8.53 13.91
C GLN A 55 -12.62 8.40 14.38
N ALA A 56 -12.93 7.27 15.05
CA ALA A 56 -14.28 6.99 15.57
C ALA A 56 -14.83 8.05 16.54
N ASN A 57 -13.95 8.72 17.28
CA ASN A 57 -14.32 9.79 18.21
C ASN A 57 -14.54 11.17 17.55
N GLY A 58 -14.44 11.24 16.22
CA GLY A 58 -14.59 12.48 15.44
C GLY A 58 -13.31 13.29 15.28
N THR A 59 -12.19 12.87 15.87
CA THR A 59 -10.88 13.51 15.65
C THR A 59 -10.43 13.30 14.19
N VAL A 60 -9.85 14.34 13.60
CA VAL A 60 -9.30 14.31 12.24
C VAL A 60 -7.84 14.73 12.29
N VAL A 61 -6.94 13.89 11.81
CA VAL A 61 -5.50 14.15 11.79
C VAL A 61 -4.92 13.97 10.38
N ASP A 62 -3.69 14.46 10.19
CA ASP A 62 -2.96 14.24 8.96
C ASP A 62 -2.47 12.79 8.88
N THR A 63 -2.51 12.24 7.67
CA THR A 63 -1.91 10.94 7.35
C THR A 63 -1.07 11.03 6.08
N TYR A 64 0.04 10.30 6.09
CA TYR A 64 0.95 10.15 4.97
C TYR A 64 1.43 8.71 4.89
N SER A 65 1.50 8.15 3.68
CA SER A 65 2.09 6.84 3.44
C SER A 65 3.05 6.89 2.27
N ASN A 66 4.16 6.15 2.38
CA ASN A 66 5.09 5.92 1.27
C ASN A 66 5.30 4.42 1.09
N PHE A 67 4.85 3.90 -0.04
CA PHE A 67 4.99 2.49 -0.42
C PHE A 67 6.16 2.33 -1.38
N ARG A 68 7.15 1.52 -1.00
CA ARG A 68 8.35 1.27 -1.80
C ARG A 68 8.48 -0.22 -2.12
N LEU A 69 8.64 -0.53 -3.41
CA LEU A 69 8.96 -1.89 -3.86
C LEU A 69 10.43 -2.20 -3.55
N VAL A 70 10.68 -3.33 -2.94
CA VAL A 70 12.01 -3.79 -2.51
C VAL A 70 12.19 -5.28 -2.81
N SER A 71 13.34 -5.86 -2.42
CA SER A 71 13.61 -7.30 -2.55
C SER A 71 13.37 -7.83 -3.97
N ASN A 72 13.88 -7.11 -4.97
CA ASN A 72 13.71 -7.46 -6.39
C ASN A 72 12.24 -7.70 -6.80
N GLY A 73 11.33 -6.89 -6.28
CA GLY A 73 9.91 -6.97 -6.62
C GLY A 73 9.08 -7.95 -5.77
N ASN A 74 9.69 -8.59 -4.76
CA ASN A 74 9.02 -9.59 -3.93
C ASN A 74 8.42 -9.01 -2.63
N SER A 75 8.73 -7.77 -2.29
CA SER A 75 8.22 -7.15 -1.07
C SER A 75 7.94 -5.66 -1.27
N ILE A 76 7.01 -5.15 -0.49
CA ILE A 76 6.72 -3.72 -0.37
C ILE A 76 6.89 -3.34 1.10
N ILE A 77 7.49 -2.18 1.34
CA ILE A 77 7.55 -1.53 2.64
C ILE A 77 6.71 -0.26 2.56
N GLU A 78 5.77 -0.13 3.47
CA GLU A 78 5.06 1.11 3.72
C GLU A 78 5.63 1.79 4.97
N THR A 79 5.96 3.07 4.84
CA THR A 79 6.12 3.98 5.97
C THR A 79 4.83 4.77 6.09
N LEU A 80 4.11 4.57 7.20
CA LEU A 80 2.86 5.27 7.51
C LEU A 80 3.12 6.28 8.63
N ILE A 81 2.67 7.53 8.45
CA ILE A 81 2.76 8.57 9.47
C ILE A 81 1.35 9.10 9.74
N GLU A 82 0.89 8.97 10.97
CA GLU A 82 -0.39 9.51 11.44
C GLU A 82 -0.15 10.45 12.62
N ASP A 83 -0.60 11.69 12.51
CA ASP A 83 -0.37 12.75 13.52
C ASP A 83 1.10 12.85 13.97
N GLY A 84 2.04 12.66 13.02
CA GLY A 84 3.48 12.69 13.27
C GLY A 84 4.07 11.42 13.88
N ILE A 85 3.28 10.38 14.13
CA ILE A 85 3.75 9.08 14.63
C ILE A 85 4.03 8.15 13.44
N GLU A 86 5.28 7.70 13.32
CA GLU A 86 5.70 6.80 12.25
C GLU A 86 5.46 5.34 12.63
N MET A 87 4.93 4.59 11.68
CA MET A 87 4.70 3.15 11.73
C MET A 87 5.18 2.49 10.45
N VAL A 88 5.36 1.19 10.46
CA VAL A 88 5.82 0.43 9.28
C VAL A 88 4.88 -0.74 9.03
N THR A 89 4.56 -0.95 7.74
CA THR A 89 3.89 -2.18 7.29
C THR A 89 4.75 -2.85 6.22
N THR A 90 4.90 -4.16 6.31
CA THR A 90 5.57 -4.96 5.30
C THR A 90 4.58 -5.86 4.61
N TYR A 91 4.70 -5.93 3.29
CA TYR A 91 3.90 -6.78 2.42
C TYR A 91 4.86 -7.70 1.67
N SER A 92 4.63 -8.99 1.70
CA SER A 92 5.39 -9.97 0.94
C SER A 92 4.47 -11.01 0.34
N ASP A 93 4.94 -11.66 -0.71
CA ASP A 93 4.23 -12.79 -1.31
C ASP A 93 4.97 -14.07 -0.95
N LYS A 94 4.26 -14.99 -0.36
CA LYS A 94 4.79 -16.29 -0.01
C LYS A 94 3.89 -17.39 -0.57
N ASP A 95 4.46 -18.20 -1.47
CA ASP A 95 3.75 -19.33 -2.08
C ASP A 95 2.41 -18.94 -2.77
N GLY A 96 2.35 -17.70 -3.30
CA GLY A 96 1.16 -17.16 -3.96
C GLY A 96 0.14 -16.54 -2.99
N GLU A 97 0.50 -16.36 -1.73
CA GLU A 97 -0.34 -15.73 -0.71
C GLU A 97 0.29 -14.44 -0.21
N LEU A 98 -0.51 -13.36 -0.13
CA LEU A 98 -0.09 -12.10 0.46
C LEU A 98 0.05 -12.25 1.98
N VAL A 99 1.25 -11.97 2.48
CA VAL A 99 1.55 -11.90 3.91
C VAL A 99 1.83 -10.45 4.29
N VAL A 100 1.10 -9.94 5.27
CA VAL A 100 1.22 -8.55 5.72
C VAL A 100 1.51 -8.52 7.21
N LYS A 101 2.47 -7.70 7.63
CA LYS A 101 2.77 -7.45 9.04
C LYS A 101 2.85 -5.94 9.28
N HIS A 102 2.05 -5.46 10.24
CA HIS A 102 2.01 -4.06 10.63
C HIS A 102 2.67 -3.86 11.99
N TYR A 103 3.63 -2.95 12.08
CA TYR A 103 4.30 -2.55 13.31
C TYR A 103 3.64 -1.29 13.82
N CYS A 104 2.71 -1.47 14.77
CA CYS A 104 1.77 -0.44 15.20
C CYS A 104 2.32 0.40 16.36
N ALA A 105 1.99 1.68 16.37
CA ALA A 105 2.24 2.59 17.50
C ALA A 105 1.57 2.13 18.81
N LEU A 106 0.58 1.23 18.73
CA LEU A 106 -0.06 0.61 19.91
C LEU A 106 0.84 -0.42 20.61
N GLY A 107 2.05 -0.66 20.11
CA GLY A 107 3.00 -1.64 20.66
C GLY A 107 2.69 -3.08 20.28
N THR A 108 1.84 -3.31 19.28
CA THR A 108 1.48 -4.62 18.73
C THR A 108 1.92 -4.74 17.28
N GLU A 109 2.08 -5.98 16.81
CA GLU A 109 2.55 -6.25 15.45
C GLU A 109 1.67 -7.31 14.76
N PRO A 110 0.38 -7.02 14.54
CA PRO A 110 -0.53 -7.99 13.94
C PRO A 110 -0.07 -8.39 12.53
N MET A 111 -0.25 -9.68 12.24
CA MET A 111 -0.18 -10.20 10.88
C MET A 111 -1.59 -10.24 10.29
N PHE A 112 -1.67 -10.11 8.96
CA PHE A 112 -2.94 -10.11 8.26
C PHE A 112 -2.93 -11.12 7.13
N ALA A 113 -4.10 -11.73 6.94
CA ALA A 113 -4.44 -12.53 5.77
C ALA A 113 -5.48 -11.81 4.91
N VAL A 114 -5.57 -12.18 3.64
CA VAL A 114 -6.59 -11.66 2.72
C VAL A 114 -7.96 -12.15 3.14
N ALA A 115 -8.85 -11.22 3.46
CA ALA A 115 -10.25 -11.49 3.74
C ALA A 115 -11.11 -11.42 2.46
N SER A 116 -10.85 -10.45 1.60
CA SER A 116 -11.48 -10.37 0.28
C SER A 116 -10.65 -9.52 -0.67
N LEU A 117 -10.72 -9.85 -1.95
CA LEU A 117 -10.19 -9.08 -3.07
C LEU A 117 -11.30 -8.96 -4.12
N ASP A 118 -11.64 -7.75 -4.48
CA ASP A 118 -12.73 -7.46 -5.42
C ASP A 118 -12.37 -6.19 -6.21
N GLY A 119 -12.13 -6.33 -7.50
CA GLY A 119 -11.91 -5.24 -8.45
C GLY A 119 -11.03 -4.10 -7.93
N ASN A 120 -11.64 -3.12 -7.28
CA ASN A 120 -10.97 -1.94 -6.73
C ASN A 120 -10.65 -2.04 -5.23
N SER A 121 -11.04 -3.12 -4.56
CA SER A 121 -10.94 -3.25 -3.10
C SER A 121 -10.16 -4.48 -2.69
N LEU A 122 -9.23 -4.30 -1.73
CA LEU A 122 -8.57 -5.36 -1.00
C LEU A 122 -8.86 -5.17 0.47
N LYS A 123 -9.31 -6.22 1.16
CA LYS A 123 -9.52 -6.22 2.61
C LYS A 123 -8.69 -7.31 3.25
N LEU A 124 -8.04 -6.94 4.33
CA LEU A 124 -7.23 -7.82 5.17
C LEU A 124 -7.88 -7.92 6.55
N LYS A 125 -7.72 -9.07 7.17
CA LYS A 125 -8.13 -9.32 8.55
C LYS A 125 -6.96 -9.88 9.33
N SER A 126 -6.85 -9.54 10.62
CA SER A 126 -5.78 -10.04 11.47
C SER A 126 -5.79 -11.58 11.51
N ASP A 127 -4.62 -12.14 11.35
CA ASP A 127 -4.39 -13.56 11.57
C ASP A 127 -4.37 -13.79 13.10
N PRO A 128 -5.11 -14.78 13.63
CA PRO A 128 -5.10 -15.07 15.06
C PRO A 128 -3.76 -15.55 15.60
N THR A 129 -2.72 -15.65 14.80
CA THR A 129 -1.39 -16.13 15.21
C THR A 129 -0.30 -15.06 14.99
N PRO A 130 0.37 -14.53 16.06
CA PRO A 130 0.15 -14.74 17.48
C PRO A 130 -1.14 -14.08 17.95
N GLY A 131 -1.87 -14.74 18.85
CA GLY A 131 -3.19 -14.31 19.27
C GLY A 131 -3.18 -13.00 20.05
N TYR A 132 -3.72 -11.94 19.47
CA TYR A 132 -4.13 -10.76 20.20
C TYR A 132 -5.54 -10.95 20.75
N HIS A 133 -5.78 -10.53 21.98
CA HIS A 133 -7.08 -10.65 22.62
C HIS A 133 -7.61 -9.26 23.00
N PRO A 134 -8.83 -8.88 22.58
CA PRO A 134 -9.36 -7.52 22.79
C PRO A 134 -9.33 -7.04 24.24
N LYS A 135 -9.46 -7.95 25.21
CA LYS A 135 -9.43 -7.60 26.65
C LYS A 135 -8.03 -7.26 27.18
N HIS A 136 -6.98 -7.59 26.44
CA HIS A 136 -5.60 -7.50 26.93
C HIS A 136 -4.68 -6.72 26.01
N HIS A 137 -5.11 -6.48 24.76
CA HIS A 137 -4.27 -5.85 23.75
C HIS A 137 -5.07 -4.81 22.97
N ASN A 138 -4.40 -3.70 22.66
CA ASN A 138 -4.84 -2.73 21.65
C ASN A 138 -4.16 -3.10 20.35
N TYR A 139 -4.91 -3.37 19.29
CA TYR A 139 -4.35 -3.82 18.01
C TYR A 139 -5.28 -3.53 16.84
N VAL A 140 -4.72 -3.51 15.63
CA VAL A 140 -5.48 -3.40 14.39
C VAL A 140 -6.08 -4.75 14.03
N GLU A 141 -7.40 -4.81 13.93
CA GLU A 141 -8.16 -6.01 13.56
C GLU A 141 -8.27 -6.20 12.06
N SER A 142 -8.44 -5.11 11.31
CA SER A 142 -8.57 -5.17 9.85
C SER A 142 -8.07 -3.89 9.18
N ILE A 143 -7.59 -4.03 7.94
CA ILE A 143 -7.22 -2.91 7.07
C ILE A 143 -7.80 -3.20 5.68
N GLY A 144 -8.27 -2.15 4.98
CA GLY A 144 -8.76 -2.31 3.61
C GLY A 144 -8.48 -1.07 2.77
N TRP A 145 -8.18 -1.28 1.49
CA TRP A 145 -7.99 -0.22 0.49
C TRP A 145 -9.09 -0.32 -0.56
N THR A 146 -9.72 0.80 -0.86
CA THR A 146 -10.69 0.91 -1.94
C THR A 146 -10.28 2.08 -2.83
N PHE A 147 -9.86 1.78 -4.05
CA PHE A 147 -9.54 2.79 -5.06
C PHE A 147 -10.83 3.42 -5.59
N ASP A 148 -10.81 4.73 -5.81
CA ASP A 148 -11.91 5.40 -6.49
C ASP A 148 -12.07 4.85 -7.91
N ALA A 149 -13.31 4.58 -8.32
CA ALA A 149 -13.61 3.97 -9.61
C ALA A 149 -13.30 4.87 -10.81
N THR A 150 -13.20 6.19 -10.59
CA THR A 150 -12.99 7.22 -11.62
C THR A 150 -11.60 7.85 -11.56
N ASP A 151 -10.90 7.73 -10.42
CA ASP A 151 -9.60 8.34 -10.20
C ASP A 151 -8.72 7.43 -9.33
N SER A 152 -7.87 6.63 -9.95
CA SER A 152 -6.96 5.72 -9.25
C SER A 152 -5.92 6.42 -8.35
N ASN A 153 -5.84 7.77 -8.38
CA ASN A 153 -5.01 8.55 -7.47
C ASN A 153 -5.74 8.88 -6.15
N LYS A 154 -6.95 8.39 -5.96
CA LYS A 154 -7.72 8.54 -4.72
C LYS A 154 -8.04 7.18 -4.13
N VAL A 155 -7.76 7.04 -2.84
CA VAL A 155 -7.98 5.80 -2.11
C VAL A 155 -8.63 6.09 -0.78
N ARG A 156 -9.62 5.28 -0.43
CA ARG A 156 -10.13 5.16 0.92
C ARG A 156 -9.45 3.98 1.59
N VAL A 157 -8.86 4.21 2.76
CA VAL A 157 -8.30 3.17 3.63
C VAL A 157 -9.18 3.04 4.85
N ASP A 158 -9.82 1.89 5.02
CA ASP A 158 -10.62 1.56 6.20
C ASP A 158 -9.78 0.73 7.18
N ALA A 159 -9.92 0.98 8.47
CA ALA A 159 -9.30 0.18 9.52
C ALA A 159 -10.25 -0.01 10.71
N SER A 160 -10.24 -1.21 11.28
CA SER A 160 -10.91 -1.48 12.55
C SER A 160 -9.86 -1.83 13.60
N LEU A 161 -9.99 -1.26 14.79
CA LEU A 161 -9.04 -1.43 15.89
C LEU A 161 -9.76 -1.84 17.16
N HIS A 162 -9.15 -2.76 17.91
CA HIS A 162 -9.52 -2.96 19.31
C HIS A 162 -8.75 -1.98 20.19
N LEU A 163 -9.46 -1.08 20.88
CA LEU A 163 -8.92 -0.15 21.85
C LEU A 163 -9.67 -0.31 23.18
N ASP A 164 -8.95 -0.67 24.25
CA ASP A 164 -9.50 -0.89 25.59
C ASP A 164 -10.72 -1.85 25.60
N GLY A 165 -10.63 -2.90 24.77
CA GLY A 165 -11.66 -3.92 24.65
C GLY A 165 -12.83 -3.55 23.73
N VAL A 166 -12.83 -2.37 23.12
CA VAL A 166 -13.88 -1.89 22.21
C VAL A 166 -13.38 -1.88 20.78
N LEU A 167 -14.15 -2.48 19.87
CA LEU A 167 -13.89 -2.38 18.43
C LEU A 167 -14.32 -0.99 17.93
N GLN A 168 -13.41 -0.29 17.27
CA GLN A 168 -13.62 1.05 16.72
C GLN A 168 -13.23 1.05 15.25
N ASP A 169 -14.06 1.67 14.42
CA ASP A 169 -13.79 1.85 13.00
C ASP A 169 -13.28 3.26 12.73
N GLN A 170 -12.28 3.34 11.85
CA GLN A 170 -11.74 4.59 11.35
C GLN A 170 -11.45 4.47 9.86
N TYR A 171 -11.25 5.59 9.19
CA TYR A 171 -10.87 5.58 7.78
C TYR A 171 -10.01 6.77 7.42
N SER A 172 -9.16 6.58 6.41
CA SER A 172 -8.41 7.65 5.78
C SER A 172 -8.89 7.88 4.34
N LEU A 173 -8.89 9.14 3.94
CA LEU A 173 -9.04 9.54 2.54
C LEU A 173 -7.72 10.12 2.10
N ILE A 174 -7.05 9.45 1.17
CA ILE A 174 -5.70 9.80 0.71
C ILE A 174 -5.66 9.99 -0.80
N GLU A 175 -4.78 10.87 -1.23
CA GLU A 175 -4.52 11.16 -2.64
C GLU A 175 -3.03 10.99 -2.92
N ARG A 176 -2.70 10.53 -4.13
CA ARG A 176 -1.32 10.37 -4.57
C ARG A 176 -0.62 11.74 -4.64
N VAL A 177 0.60 11.79 -4.12
CA VAL A 177 1.47 12.97 -4.26
C VAL A 177 2.11 12.94 -5.65
N ASN A 178 1.88 14.01 -6.43
CA ASN A 178 2.44 14.17 -7.78
C ASN A 178 3.83 14.83 -7.74
#